data_57f59ccbcb87949ca4f1c4fdfb82c39c
#
_entry.id   57f59ccbcb87949ca4f1c4fdfb82c39c
#
_cell.length_a   1.000
_cell.length_b   1.000
_cell.length_c   1.000
_cell.angle_alpha   90.00
_cell.angle_beta   90.00
_cell.angle_gamma   90.00
#
_symmetry.space_group_name_H-M   'P 1'
#
loop_
_entity.id
_entity.type
_entity.pdbx_description
1 polymer ?
#
loop_
_entity_poly.entity_id
_entity_poly.type
_entity_poly.pdbx_seq_one_letter_code
_entity_poly.pdbx_strand_id
1 'polypeptide(L)'
;MTVFIQYLVNGLSMGSVYAIIALGYTMVYGIAKMLNFAHGDVIMVGAYVSFCATSYLGLPGWASVILSCAVCTVLGVLIEGLAYKPLRQAGPLAVLITAIGVSYFLQNAAQLLWGATPKNFTSLVTFPVPEFLAKFNVSAVSLVTIVACLVIMAGLVFFTGKTKMGKAMRAVSEDKAAAQLMGINVNRTISMTFAIGSALAAIAGVLLCSYSPVLQPTTGAMPGIKAFDAAVFGGIGSIPGAFVGGILIGIIEAMAQAYISTSLANSIVFGVLIIVLLVKPAGLLGKYVPEKV
;
A
#
# COMPACT_ATOMS: atom_id res chain seq x y z
N MET A 1 23.38 -3.57 -21.94
CA MET A 1 22.72 -2.28 -21.61
C MET A 1 21.20 -2.39 -21.63
N THR A 2 20.57 -2.97 -22.63
CA THR A 2 19.10 -3.21 -22.72
C THR A 2 18.53 -4.02 -21.54
N VAL A 3 19.20 -5.10 -21.14
CA VAL A 3 18.79 -5.95 -20.00
C VAL A 3 18.77 -5.19 -18.67
N PHE A 4 19.78 -4.36 -18.40
CA PHE A 4 19.82 -3.53 -17.20
C PHE A 4 18.66 -2.52 -17.14
N ILE A 5 18.38 -1.84 -18.27
CA ILE A 5 17.24 -0.91 -18.36
C ILE A 5 15.92 -1.64 -18.15
N GLN A 6 15.78 -2.84 -18.69
CA GLN A 6 14.58 -3.66 -18.50
C GLN A 6 14.33 -4.00 -17.03
N TYR A 7 15.37 -4.47 -16.31
CA TYR A 7 15.23 -4.75 -14.87
C TYR A 7 14.99 -3.48 -14.05
N LEU A 8 15.59 -2.35 -14.44
CA LEU A 8 15.33 -1.06 -13.79
C LEU A 8 13.86 -0.66 -13.94
N VAL A 9 13.30 -0.77 -15.15
CA VAL A 9 11.88 -0.45 -15.41
C VAL A 9 10.95 -1.41 -14.67
N ASN A 10 11.27 -2.70 -14.63
CA ASN A 10 10.50 -3.68 -13.86
C ASN A 10 10.56 -3.35 -12.35
N GLY A 11 11.74 -3.00 -11.83
CA GLY A 11 11.93 -2.56 -10.46
C GLY A 11 11.17 -1.28 -10.14
N LEU A 12 11.15 -0.32 -11.07
CA LEU A 12 10.37 0.92 -10.94
C LEU A 12 8.86 0.63 -10.94
N SER A 13 8.40 -0.30 -11.76
CA SER A 13 6.99 -0.72 -11.83
C SER A 13 6.54 -1.38 -10.53
N MET A 14 7.27 -2.41 -10.06
CA MET A 14 6.96 -3.07 -8.78
C MET A 14 7.14 -2.13 -7.59
N GLY A 15 8.18 -1.29 -7.62
CA GLY A 15 8.41 -0.25 -6.62
C GLY A 15 7.27 0.76 -6.57
N SER A 16 6.65 1.08 -7.70
CA SER A 16 5.46 1.94 -7.74
C SER A 16 4.24 1.28 -7.08
N VAL A 17 4.05 -0.03 -7.24
CA VAL A 17 3.01 -0.77 -6.49
C VAL A 17 3.30 -0.70 -4.99
N TYR A 18 4.53 -1.03 -4.57
CA TYR A 18 4.92 -0.94 -3.17
C TYR A 18 4.78 0.48 -2.62
N ALA A 19 5.10 1.50 -3.41
CA ALA A 19 4.93 2.89 -3.02
C ALA A 19 3.45 3.26 -2.78
N ILE A 20 2.52 2.84 -3.65
CA ILE A 20 1.08 3.08 -3.45
C ILE A 20 0.60 2.43 -2.15
N ILE A 21 1.00 1.19 -1.88
CA ILE A 21 0.67 0.48 -0.64
C ILE A 21 1.30 1.19 0.57
N ALA A 22 2.59 1.55 0.48
CA ALA A 22 3.34 2.25 1.52
C ALA A 22 2.75 3.62 1.85
N LEU A 23 2.19 4.33 0.86
CA LEU A 23 1.43 5.56 1.07
C LEU A 23 0.20 5.31 1.94
N GLY A 24 -0.53 4.20 1.73
CA GLY A 24 -1.63 3.78 2.59
C GLY A 24 -1.19 3.51 4.03
N TYR A 25 -0.12 2.74 4.22
CA TYR A 25 0.47 2.49 5.56
C TYR A 25 0.90 3.78 6.25
N THR A 26 1.63 4.63 5.53
CA THR A 26 2.13 5.90 6.05
C THR A 26 1.01 6.84 6.46
N MET A 27 -0.09 6.90 5.72
CA MET A 27 -1.27 7.67 6.08
C MET A 27 -1.88 7.16 7.39
N VAL A 28 -2.12 5.85 7.50
CA VAL A 28 -2.74 5.25 8.70
C VAL A 28 -1.81 5.40 9.91
N TYR A 29 -0.56 4.97 9.82
CA TYR A 29 0.37 5.06 10.95
C TYR A 29 0.70 6.51 11.32
N GLY A 30 0.94 7.36 10.34
CA GLY A 30 1.30 8.77 10.57
C GLY A 30 0.25 9.50 11.40
N ILE A 31 -1.04 9.18 11.22
CA ILE A 31 -2.17 9.90 11.83
C ILE A 31 -2.76 9.13 13.02
N ALA A 32 -3.06 7.85 12.87
CA ALA A 32 -3.65 7.04 13.93
C ALA A 32 -2.60 6.55 14.94
N LYS A 33 -1.31 6.48 14.57
CA LYS A 33 -0.21 5.88 15.33
C LYS A 33 -0.45 4.40 15.67
N MET A 34 -1.11 3.69 14.75
CA MET A 34 -1.47 2.28 14.89
C MET A 34 -1.00 1.51 13.66
N LEU A 35 -0.35 0.36 13.87
CA LEU A 35 0.07 -0.53 12.80
C LEU A 35 -1.14 -1.33 12.30
N ASN A 36 -1.34 -1.34 10.98
CA ASN A 36 -2.44 -2.08 10.36
C ASN A 36 -1.88 -3.20 9.44
N PHE A 37 -1.54 -4.35 10.01
CA PHE A 37 -1.06 -5.49 9.21
C PHE A 37 -2.15 -6.10 8.30
N ALA A 38 -3.44 -5.87 8.60
CA ALA A 38 -4.53 -6.28 7.72
C ALA A 38 -4.59 -5.48 6.40
N HIS A 39 -3.75 -4.43 6.25
CA HIS A 39 -3.72 -3.63 5.01
C HIS A 39 -3.35 -4.45 3.77
N GLY A 40 -2.44 -5.44 3.93
CA GLY A 40 -2.12 -6.40 2.88
C GLY A 40 -3.34 -7.20 2.41
N ASP A 41 -4.23 -7.57 3.32
CA ASP A 41 -5.43 -8.33 2.98
C ASP A 41 -6.52 -7.46 2.36
N VAL A 42 -6.54 -6.15 2.65
CA VAL A 42 -7.38 -5.20 1.91
C VAL A 42 -6.95 -5.12 0.44
N ILE A 43 -5.64 -5.22 0.14
CA ILE A 43 -5.12 -5.34 -1.23
C ILE A 43 -5.73 -6.55 -1.94
N MET A 44 -5.70 -7.70 -1.28
CA MET A 44 -6.27 -8.95 -1.77
C MET A 44 -7.77 -8.81 -2.02
N VAL A 45 -8.54 -8.27 -1.06
CA VAL A 45 -9.97 -8.03 -1.23
C VAL A 45 -10.25 -7.13 -2.41
N GLY A 46 -9.47 -6.05 -2.58
CA GLY A 46 -9.58 -5.14 -3.73
C GLY A 46 -9.40 -5.85 -5.06
N ALA A 47 -8.41 -6.73 -5.16
CA ALA A 47 -8.18 -7.54 -6.35
C ALA A 47 -9.33 -8.54 -6.60
N TYR A 48 -9.85 -9.21 -5.56
CA TYR A 48 -11.01 -10.12 -5.71
C TYR A 48 -12.28 -9.38 -6.14
N VAL A 49 -12.57 -8.21 -5.56
CA VAL A 49 -13.73 -7.41 -5.98
C VAL A 49 -13.62 -7.00 -7.45
N SER A 50 -12.44 -6.56 -7.88
CA SER A 50 -12.19 -6.23 -9.29
C SER A 50 -12.32 -7.46 -10.19
N PHE A 51 -11.79 -8.62 -9.77
CA PHE A 51 -11.95 -9.89 -10.47
C PHE A 51 -13.43 -10.27 -10.62
N CYS A 52 -14.21 -10.20 -9.56
CA CYS A 52 -15.63 -10.47 -9.61
C CYS A 52 -16.39 -9.50 -10.51
N ALA A 53 -16.05 -8.21 -10.45
CA ALA A 53 -16.66 -7.18 -11.28
C ALA A 53 -16.43 -7.42 -12.77
N THR A 54 -15.23 -7.84 -13.15
CA THR A 54 -14.90 -8.10 -14.55
C THR A 54 -15.38 -9.46 -15.04
N SER A 55 -15.15 -10.53 -14.24
CA SER A 55 -15.41 -11.92 -14.67
C SER A 55 -16.87 -12.33 -14.54
N TYR A 56 -17.60 -11.85 -13.52
CA TYR A 56 -18.99 -12.25 -13.29
C TYR A 56 -20.00 -11.18 -13.70
N LEU A 57 -19.68 -9.89 -13.53
CA LEU A 57 -20.58 -8.79 -13.87
C LEU A 57 -20.29 -8.21 -15.25
N GLY A 58 -19.20 -8.60 -15.92
CA GLY A 58 -18.83 -8.09 -17.24
C GLY A 58 -18.55 -6.58 -17.27
N LEU A 59 -18.21 -5.98 -16.13
CA LEU A 59 -17.98 -4.55 -16.04
C LEU A 59 -16.66 -4.16 -16.73
N PRO A 60 -16.60 -2.97 -17.38
CA PRO A 60 -15.36 -2.48 -17.94
C PRO A 60 -14.31 -2.22 -16.84
N GLY A 61 -13.03 -2.33 -17.18
CA GLY A 61 -11.92 -2.27 -16.22
C GLY A 61 -11.95 -1.04 -15.31
N TRP A 62 -12.25 0.15 -15.86
CA TRP A 62 -12.34 1.38 -15.05
C TRP A 62 -13.46 1.32 -13.98
N ALA A 63 -14.61 0.72 -14.33
CA ALA A 63 -15.73 0.58 -13.41
C ALA A 63 -15.41 -0.45 -12.30
N SER A 64 -14.68 -1.52 -12.64
CA SER A 64 -14.23 -2.51 -11.64
C SER A 64 -13.26 -1.90 -10.61
N VAL A 65 -12.38 -0.97 -11.04
CA VAL A 65 -11.49 -0.25 -10.13
C VAL A 65 -12.28 0.65 -9.18
N ILE A 66 -13.26 1.39 -9.70
CA ILE A 66 -14.12 2.26 -8.87
C ILE A 66 -14.91 1.44 -7.84
N LEU A 67 -15.49 0.32 -8.28
CA LEU A 67 -16.23 -0.58 -7.38
C LEU A 67 -15.30 -1.17 -6.30
N SER A 68 -14.10 -1.61 -6.70
CA SER A 68 -13.07 -2.11 -5.78
C SER A 68 -12.68 -1.05 -4.73
N CYS A 69 -12.44 0.19 -5.17
CA CYS A 69 -12.15 1.30 -4.26
C CYS A 69 -13.31 1.57 -3.29
N ALA A 70 -14.55 1.56 -3.77
CA ALA A 70 -15.73 1.78 -2.93
C ALA A 70 -15.89 0.69 -1.87
N VAL A 71 -15.81 -0.58 -2.27
CA VAL A 71 -15.92 -1.73 -1.34
C VAL A 71 -14.78 -1.72 -0.31
N CYS A 72 -13.53 -1.52 -0.75
CA CYS A 72 -12.39 -1.47 0.16
C CYS A 72 -12.43 -0.26 1.09
N THR A 73 -12.95 0.89 0.63
CA THR A 73 -13.16 2.07 1.49
C THR A 73 -14.14 1.74 2.63
N VAL A 74 -15.27 1.10 2.31
CA VAL A 74 -16.25 0.67 3.31
C VAL A 74 -15.61 -0.36 4.25
N LEU A 75 -14.91 -1.36 3.70
CA LEU A 75 -14.20 -2.37 4.50
C LEU A 75 -13.19 -1.73 5.45
N GLY A 76 -12.40 -0.76 4.99
CA GLY A 76 -11.42 -0.05 5.82
C GLY A 76 -12.05 0.71 6.98
N VAL A 77 -13.19 1.37 6.74
CA VAL A 77 -13.96 2.04 7.81
C VAL A 77 -14.54 1.03 8.79
N LEU A 78 -15.03 -0.13 8.31
CA LEU A 78 -15.53 -1.21 9.16
C LEU A 78 -14.41 -1.81 10.03
N ILE A 79 -13.25 -2.10 9.44
CA ILE A 79 -12.07 -2.59 10.18
C ILE A 79 -11.66 -1.59 11.25
N GLU A 80 -11.59 -0.31 10.91
CA GLU A 80 -11.28 0.75 11.88
C GLU A 80 -12.31 0.79 13.00
N GLY A 81 -13.59 0.83 12.65
CA GLY A 81 -14.69 0.97 13.61
C GLY A 81 -14.83 -0.20 14.57
N LEU A 82 -14.70 -1.42 14.06
CA LEU A 82 -14.93 -2.65 14.81
C LEU A 82 -13.68 -3.15 15.54
N ALA A 83 -12.51 -3.10 14.88
CA ALA A 83 -11.28 -3.70 15.39
C ALA A 83 -10.35 -2.69 16.06
N TYR A 84 -10.14 -1.51 15.46
CA TYR A 84 -9.12 -0.56 15.94
C TYR A 84 -9.65 0.50 16.89
N LYS A 85 -10.87 1.00 16.66
CA LYS A 85 -11.46 2.05 17.50
C LYS A 85 -11.58 1.66 18.97
N PRO A 86 -12.01 0.43 19.35
CA PRO A 86 -12.05 0.01 20.75
C PRO A 86 -10.67 -0.08 21.40
N LEU A 87 -9.62 -0.30 20.61
CA LEU A 87 -8.25 -0.52 21.09
C LEU A 87 -7.37 0.75 21.09
N ARG A 88 -7.93 1.93 20.82
CA ARG A 88 -7.15 3.17 20.74
C ARG A 88 -6.47 3.57 22.05
N GLN A 89 -6.96 3.08 23.18
CA GLN A 89 -6.38 3.28 24.51
C GLN A 89 -5.62 2.04 25.01
N ALA A 90 -5.63 0.95 24.25
CA ALA A 90 -4.90 -0.27 24.59
C ALA A 90 -3.42 -0.14 24.21
N GLY A 91 -2.60 -1.00 24.80
CA GLY A 91 -1.17 -1.03 24.49
C GLY A 91 -0.89 -1.47 23.04
N PRO A 92 0.29 -1.13 22.49
CA PRO A 92 0.65 -1.44 21.10
C PRO A 92 0.55 -2.93 20.74
N LEU A 93 0.81 -3.82 21.71
CA LEU A 93 0.73 -5.26 21.53
C LEU A 93 -0.69 -5.74 21.25
N ALA A 94 -1.70 -5.20 21.94
CA ALA A 94 -3.10 -5.53 21.70
C ALA A 94 -3.54 -5.14 20.29
N VAL A 95 -3.12 -3.97 19.82
CA VAL A 95 -3.37 -3.49 18.45
C VAL A 95 -2.72 -4.41 17.42
N LEU A 96 -1.47 -4.82 17.67
CA LEU A 96 -0.72 -5.73 16.79
C LEU A 96 -1.42 -7.09 16.66
N ILE A 97 -1.77 -7.71 17.79
CA ILE A 97 -2.46 -9.01 17.80
C ILE A 97 -3.81 -8.92 17.08
N THR A 98 -4.55 -7.84 17.30
CA THR A 98 -5.84 -7.62 16.61
C THR A 98 -5.64 -7.44 15.11
N ALA A 99 -4.60 -6.71 14.67
CA ALA A 99 -4.29 -6.55 13.26
C ALA A 99 -4.00 -7.90 12.59
N ILE A 100 -3.24 -8.78 13.25
CA ILE A 100 -2.95 -10.14 12.77
C ILE A 100 -4.26 -10.96 12.73
N GLY A 101 -5.10 -10.86 13.76
CA GLY A 101 -6.40 -11.54 13.81
C GLY A 101 -7.33 -11.13 12.66
N VAL A 102 -7.42 -9.83 12.37
CA VAL A 102 -8.20 -9.32 11.22
C VAL A 102 -7.61 -9.82 9.91
N SER A 103 -6.28 -9.84 9.77
CA SER A 103 -5.59 -10.37 8.59
C SER A 103 -6.00 -11.82 8.32
N TYR A 104 -5.84 -12.71 9.30
CA TYR A 104 -6.24 -14.12 9.15
C TYR A 104 -7.74 -14.28 8.92
N PHE A 105 -8.57 -13.46 9.56
CA PHE A 105 -10.01 -13.47 9.31
C PHE A 105 -10.33 -13.16 7.83
N LEU A 106 -9.72 -12.12 7.25
CA LEU A 106 -9.94 -11.75 5.85
C LEU A 106 -9.42 -12.82 4.88
N GLN A 107 -8.25 -13.41 5.15
CA GLN A 107 -7.69 -14.49 4.32
C GLN A 107 -8.60 -15.72 4.33
N ASN A 108 -9.05 -16.17 5.51
CA ASN A 108 -9.93 -17.32 5.62
C ASN A 108 -11.33 -17.02 5.04
N ALA A 109 -11.88 -15.82 5.25
CA ALA A 109 -13.12 -15.40 4.61
C ALA A 109 -13.02 -15.42 3.08
N ALA A 110 -11.91 -14.92 2.53
CA ALA A 110 -11.66 -14.97 1.09
C ALA A 110 -11.54 -16.42 0.59
N GLN A 111 -10.88 -17.30 1.34
CA GLN A 111 -10.78 -18.71 1.00
C GLN A 111 -12.13 -19.43 1.02
N LEU A 112 -13.01 -19.09 1.94
CA LEU A 112 -14.37 -19.64 1.99
C LEU A 112 -15.25 -19.12 0.85
N LEU A 113 -15.13 -17.83 0.49
CA LEU A 113 -15.96 -17.21 -0.54
C LEU A 113 -15.51 -17.57 -1.97
N TRP A 114 -14.22 -17.59 -2.24
CA TRP A 114 -13.66 -17.76 -3.60
C TRP A 114 -12.87 -19.05 -3.79
N GLY A 115 -12.62 -19.80 -2.71
CA GLY A 115 -11.83 -21.03 -2.73
C GLY A 115 -10.32 -20.78 -2.56
N ALA A 116 -9.59 -21.87 -2.29
CA ALA A 116 -8.14 -21.83 -2.09
C ALA A 116 -7.33 -21.83 -3.41
N THR A 117 -7.97 -22.23 -4.53
CA THR A 117 -7.30 -22.37 -5.83
C THR A 117 -6.99 -21.00 -6.43
N PRO A 118 -5.75 -20.78 -6.93
CA PRO A 118 -5.40 -19.55 -7.61
C PRO A 118 -6.32 -19.28 -8.81
N LYS A 119 -6.70 -18.01 -8.98
CA LYS A 119 -7.51 -17.53 -10.10
C LYS A 119 -6.66 -16.70 -11.05
N ASN A 120 -6.92 -16.82 -12.36
CA ASN A 120 -6.27 -15.99 -13.35
C ASN A 120 -6.96 -14.64 -13.41
N PHE A 121 -6.22 -13.58 -13.11
CA PHE A 121 -6.70 -12.21 -13.21
C PHE A 121 -6.44 -11.67 -14.62
N THR A 122 -7.48 -11.24 -15.32
CA THR A 122 -7.32 -10.61 -16.63
C THR A 122 -6.85 -9.18 -16.43
N SER A 123 -5.71 -8.82 -17.03
CA SER A 123 -5.20 -7.44 -16.96
C SER A 123 -6.22 -6.44 -17.47
N LEU A 124 -6.47 -5.40 -16.71
CA LEU A 124 -7.40 -4.32 -17.07
C LEU A 124 -6.76 -3.29 -18.00
N VAL A 125 -5.46 -3.37 -18.20
CA VAL A 125 -4.68 -2.43 -19.02
C VAL A 125 -4.34 -3.10 -20.34
N THR A 126 -5.05 -2.70 -21.40
CA THR A 126 -4.95 -3.30 -22.74
C THR A 126 -4.79 -2.23 -23.81
N PHE A 127 -3.77 -1.37 -23.71
CA PHE A 127 -3.48 -0.43 -24.79
C PHE A 127 -2.12 -0.72 -25.43
N PRO A 128 -1.93 -0.40 -26.73
CA PRO A 128 -0.67 -0.62 -27.41
C PRO A 128 0.43 0.28 -26.81
N VAL A 129 1.56 -0.33 -26.47
CA VAL A 129 2.74 0.41 -26.00
C VAL A 129 3.44 1.04 -27.20
N PRO A 130 3.90 2.30 -27.13
CA PRO A 130 4.69 2.93 -28.17
C PRO A 130 5.92 2.09 -28.54
N GLU A 131 6.24 1.97 -29.83
CA GLU A 131 7.34 1.10 -30.34
C GLU A 131 8.69 1.38 -29.69
N PHE A 132 8.95 2.64 -29.31
CA PHE A 132 10.18 3.02 -28.59
C PHE A 132 10.30 2.32 -27.24
N LEU A 133 9.22 2.18 -26.49
CA LEU A 133 9.19 1.53 -25.18
C LEU A 133 9.08 0.01 -25.31
N ALA A 134 8.48 -0.49 -26.37
CA ALA A 134 8.43 -1.93 -26.68
C ALA A 134 9.82 -2.53 -26.85
N LYS A 135 10.81 -1.77 -27.34
CA LYS A 135 12.22 -2.20 -27.44
C LYS A 135 12.85 -2.55 -26.09
N PHE A 136 12.33 -2.00 -24.99
CA PHE A 136 12.79 -2.28 -23.64
C PHE A 136 11.90 -3.27 -22.89
N ASN A 137 10.98 -3.96 -23.59
CA ASN A 137 9.99 -4.87 -22.99
C ASN A 137 9.16 -4.23 -21.85
N VAL A 138 8.88 -2.93 -21.96
CA VAL A 138 8.03 -2.21 -21.00
C VAL A 138 6.58 -2.56 -21.26
N SER A 139 5.89 -3.11 -20.25
CA SER A 139 4.47 -3.43 -20.38
C SER A 139 3.59 -2.18 -20.21
N ALA A 140 2.40 -2.19 -20.83
CA ALA A 140 1.42 -1.14 -20.61
C ALA A 140 1.04 -0.97 -19.13
N VAL A 141 0.98 -2.10 -18.40
CA VAL A 141 0.73 -2.11 -16.96
C VAL A 141 1.80 -1.35 -16.20
N SER A 142 3.08 -1.53 -16.55
CA SER A 142 4.21 -0.82 -15.91
C SER A 142 4.08 0.69 -16.06
N LEU A 143 3.73 1.17 -17.26
CA LEU A 143 3.54 2.60 -17.51
C LEU A 143 2.38 3.16 -16.69
N VAL A 144 1.23 2.48 -16.71
CA VAL A 144 0.05 2.91 -15.92
C VAL A 144 0.37 2.93 -14.44
N THR A 145 1.07 1.92 -13.94
CA THR A 145 1.43 1.82 -12.53
C THR A 145 2.33 2.97 -12.08
N ILE A 146 3.36 3.29 -12.86
CA ILE A 146 4.27 4.40 -12.56
C ILE A 146 3.52 5.75 -12.59
N VAL A 147 2.71 5.98 -13.62
CA VAL A 147 1.93 7.22 -13.76
C VAL A 147 0.89 7.32 -12.62
N ALA A 148 0.16 6.25 -12.34
CA ALA A 148 -0.80 6.21 -11.25
C ALA A 148 -0.14 6.51 -9.90
N CYS A 149 1.04 5.93 -9.63
CA CYS A 149 1.80 6.18 -8.42
C CYS A 149 2.17 7.66 -8.26
N LEU A 150 2.67 8.30 -9.31
CA LEU A 150 3.02 9.73 -9.32
C LEU A 150 1.80 10.61 -9.09
N VAL A 151 0.69 10.32 -9.77
CA VAL A 151 -0.58 11.06 -9.63
C VAL A 151 -1.13 10.91 -8.21
N ILE A 152 -1.15 9.70 -7.67
CA ILE A 152 -1.60 9.42 -6.30
C ILE A 152 -0.73 10.16 -5.29
N MET A 153 0.60 10.09 -5.42
CA MET A 153 1.53 10.78 -4.54
C MET A 153 1.29 12.30 -4.57
N ALA A 154 1.22 12.89 -5.75
CA ALA A 154 0.95 14.33 -5.92
C ALA A 154 -0.43 14.71 -5.32
N GLY A 155 -1.46 13.89 -5.59
CA GLY A 155 -2.80 14.06 -5.03
C GLY A 155 -2.83 14.01 -3.50
N LEU A 156 -2.12 13.06 -2.89
CA LEU A 156 -2.03 12.95 -1.43
C LEU A 156 -1.26 14.11 -0.80
N VAL A 157 -0.16 14.55 -1.40
CA VAL A 157 0.59 15.73 -0.95
C VAL A 157 -0.29 16.99 -1.01
N PHE A 158 -1.01 17.17 -2.10
CA PHE A 158 -1.97 18.27 -2.24
C PHE A 158 -3.11 18.15 -1.22
N PHE A 159 -3.72 16.97 -1.09
CA PHE A 159 -4.82 16.73 -0.16
C PHE A 159 -4.41 17.02 1.29
N THR A 160 -3.30 16.44 1.75
CA THR A 160 -2.81 16.63 3.13
C THR A 160 -2.31 18.05 3.38
N GLY A 161 -1.78 18.73 2.34
CA GLY A 161 -1.23 20.07 2.44
C GLY A 161 -2.29 21.18 2.39
N LYS A 162 -3.29 21.07 1.51
CA LYS A 162 -4.18 22.17 1.13
C LYS A 162 -5.62 22.02 1.65
N THR A 163 -6.13 20.79 1.85
CA THR A 163 -7.52 20.58 2.26
C THR A 163 -7.74 20.76 3.76
N LYS A 164 -8.98 21.09 4.16
CA LYS A 164 -9.38 21.17 5.59
C LYS A 164 -9.18 19.84 6.31
N MET A 165 -9.54 18.70 5.65
CA MET A 165 -9.37 17.38 6.20
C MET A 165 -7.89 17.00 6.35
N GLY A 166 -7.05 17.32 5.36
CA GLY A 166 -5.61 17.11 5.44
C GLY A 166 -4.93 17.89 6.55
N LYS A 167 -5.37 19.16 6.78
CA LYS A 167 -4.91 19.95 7.92
C LYS A 167 -5.36 19.35 9.26
N ALA A 168 -6.60 18.85 9.35
CA ALA A 168 -7.10 18.13 10.52
C ALA A 168 -6.28 16.85 10.78
N MET A 169 -5.96 16.08 9.73
CA MET A 169 -5.11 14.88 9.82
C MET A 169 -3.73 15.22 10.40
N ARG A 170 -3.09 16.29 9.94
CA ARG A 170 -1.79 16.73 10.48
C ARG A 170 -1.90 17.17 11.93
N ALA A 171 -2.93 17.94 12.31
CA ALA A 171 -3.14 18.35 13.70
C ALA A 171 -3.32 17.12 14.62
N VAL A 172 -4.13 16.13 14.20
CA VAL A 172 -4.33 14.87 14.94
C VAL A 172 -3.05 14.04 15.03
N SER A 173 -2.17 14.10 14.03
CA SER A 173 -0.89 13.37 14.03
C SER A 173 0.12 13.93 15.05
N GLU A 174 0.05 15.23 15.33
CA GLU A 174 0.92 15.90 16.31
C GLU A 174 0.40 15.70 17.74
N ASP A 175 -0.87 16.05 17.99
CA ASP A 175 -1.50 15.89 19.31
C ASP A 175 -3.02 15.71 19.16
N LYS A 176 -3.50 14.52 19.54
CA LYS A 176 -4.93 14.16 19.48
C LYS A 176 -5.76 14.99 20.46
N ALA A 177 -5.25 15.26 21.68
CA ALA A 177 -5.97 15.99 22.70
C ALA A 177 -6.07 17.48 22.34
N ALA A 178 -4.98 18.11 21.93
CA ALA A 178 -4.98 19.48 21.46
C ALA A 178 -5.87 19.66 20.23
N ALA A 179 -5.83 18.75 19.26
CA ALA A 179 -6.70 18.78 18.08
C ALA A 179 -8.19 18.73 18.48
N GLN A 180 -8.55 17.91 19.47
CA GLN A 180 -9.92 17.81 19.96
C GLN A 180 -10.38 19.10 20.64
N LEU A 181 -9.53 19.75 21.45
CA LEU A 181 -9.81 21.05 22.05
C LEU A 181 -10.04 22.16 21.02
N MET A 182 -9.37 22.06 19.86
CA MET A 182 -9.57 22.97 18.72
C MET A 182 -10.80 22.64 17.87
N GLY A 183 -11.67 21.72 18.33
CA GLY A 183 -12.91 21.35 17.65
C GLY A 183 -12.75 20.35 16.51
N ILE A 184 -11.58 19.69 16.35
CA ILE A 184 -11.36 18.66 15.33
C ILE A 184 -11.94 17.33 15.83
N ASN A 185 -12.81 16.73 15.02
CA ASN A 185 -13.34 15.41 15.33
C ASN A 185 -12.28 14.32 14.99
N VAL A 186 -11.54 13.90 16.03
CA VAL A 186 -10.45 12.92 15.92
C VAL A 186 -10.95 11.58 15.36
N ASN A 187 -12.14 11.13 15.77
CA ASN A 187 -12.71 9.88 15.29
C ASN A 187 -12.93 9.90 13.78
N ARG A 188 -13.62 10.94 13.28
CA ARG A 188 -13.88 11.11 11.85
C ARG A 188 -12.58 11.24 11.05
N THR A 189 -11.59 11.91 11.60
CA THR A 189 -10.28 12.08 10.95
C THR A 189 -9.56 10.75 10.78
N ILE A 190 -9.54 9.90 11.82
CA ILE A 190 -8.93 8.58 11.76
C ILE A 190 -9.69 7.66 10.80
N SER A 191 -11.04 7.60 10.88
CA SER A 191 -11.84 6.78 9.95
C SER A 191 -11.62 7.19 8.49
N MET A 192 -11.51 8.50 8.19
CA MET A 192 -11.20 8.98 6.85
C MET A 192 -9.80 8.55 6.39
N THR A 193 -8.84 8.47 7.30
CA THR A 193 -7.49 7.98 7.00
C THR A 193 -7.51 6.51 6.59
N PHE A 194 -8.25 5.68 7.33
CA PHE A 194 -8.44 4.27 6.97
C PHE A 194 -9.18 4.12 5.63
N ALA A 195 -10.20 4.94 5.38
CA ALA A 195 -10.93 4.99 4.11
C ALA A 195 -10.00 5.25 2.92
N ILE A 196 -9.16 6.29 3.01
CA ILE A 196 -8.21 6.64 1.96
C ILE A 196 -7.16 5.54 1.80
N GLY A 197 -6.57 5.05 2.90
CA GLY A 197 -5.58 3.97 2.86
C GLY A 197 -6.13 2.72 2.19
N SER A 198 -7.37 2.32 2.51
CA SER A 198 -8.02 1.15 1.92
C SER A 198 -8.39 1.34 0.44
N ALA A 199 -8.74 2.55 0.02
CA ALA A 199 -8.93 2.87 -1.40
C ALA A 199 -7.61 2.72 -2.18
N LEU A 200 -6.50 3.17 -1.61
CA LEU A 200 -5.17 3.00 -2.20
C LEU A 200 -4.77 1.52 -2.27
N ALA A 201 -5.07 0.74 -1.23
CA ALA A 201 -4.86 -0.70 -1.22
C ALA A 201 -5.62 -1.40 -2.36
N ALA A 202 -6.87 -0.98 -2.62
CA ALA A 202 -7.65 -1.51 -3.74
C ALA A 202 -7.00 -1.24 -5.09
N ILE A 203 -6.55 -0.01 -5.34
CA ILE A 203 -5.85 0.37 -6.57
C ILE A 203 -4.57 -0.46 -6.72
N ALA A 204 -3.77 -0.56 -5.65
CA ALA A 204 -2.55 -1.34 -5.64
C ALA A 204 -2.80 -2.83 -5.92
N GLY A 205 -3.88 -3.41 -5.37
CA GLY A 205 -4.29 -4.80 -5.58
C GLY A 205 -4.62 -5.07 -7.05
N VAL A 206 -5.36 -4.19 -7.69
CA VAL A 206 -5.69 -4.29 -9.11
C VAL A 206 -4.44 -4.17 -9.99
N LEU A 207 -3.55 -3.22 -9.70
CA LEU A 207 -2.29 -3.05 -10.44
C LEU A 207 -1.34 -4.23 -10.24
N LEU A 208 -1.23 -4.74 -9.01
CA LEU A 208 -0.45 -5.91 -8.67
C LEU A 208 -0.89 -7.15 -9.46
N CYS A 209 -2.21 -7.42 -9.46
CA CYS A 209 -2.75 -8.57 -10.19
C CYS A 209 -2.77 -8.35 -11.71
N SER A 210 -2.78 -7.11 -12.20
CA SER A 210 -2.57 -6.83 -13.61
C SER A 210 -1.13 -7.07 -14.05
N TYR A 211 -0.16 -6.91 -13.14
CA TYR A 211 1.25 -7.21 -13.38
C TYR A 211 1.57 -8.69 -13.21
N SER A 212 1.07 -9.32 -12.14
CA SER A 212 1.21 -10.75 -11.85
C SER A 212 -0.18 -11.38 -11.82
N PRO A 213 -0.63 -12.06 -12.89
CA PRO A 213 -2.02 -12.46 -13.08
C PRO A 213 -2.45 -13.66 -12.22
N VAL A 214 -1.90 -13.78 -11.02
CA VAL A 214 -2.23 -14.84 -10.04
C VAL A 214 -2.90 -14.21 -8.83
N LEU A 215 -4.18 -14.52 -8.64
CA LEU A 215 -4.98 -14.07 -7.51
C LEU A 215 -5.32 -15.24 -6.59
N GLN A 216 -4.88 -15.14 -5.34
CA GLN A 216 -5.11 -16.14 -4.28
C GLN A 216 -5.35 -15.45 -2.93
N PRO A 217 -5.92 -16.13 -1.93
CA PRO A 217 -6.23 -15.51 -0.63
C PRO A 217 -5.05 -14.88 0.11
N THR A 218 -3.81 -15.23 -0.26
CA THR A 218 -2.57 -14.69 0.32
C THR A 218 -1.85 -13.69 -0.58
N THR A 219 -2.44 -13.29 -1.72
CA THR A 219 -1.78 -12.42 -2.73
C THR A 219 -1.27 -11.09 -2.14
N GLY A 220 -1.97 -10.52 -1.17
CA GLY A 220 -1.59 -9.26 -0.55
C GLY A 220 -0.57 -9.36 0.59
N ALA A 221 -0.30 -10.55 1.11
CA ALA A 221 0.52 -10.73 2.32
C ALA A 221 1.97 -10.26 2.14
N MET A 222 2.71 -10.84 1.18
CA MET A 222 4.11 -10.46 0.93
C MET A 222 4.27 -9.04 0.39
N PRO A 223 3.50 -8.58 -0.60
CA PRO A 223 3.53 -7.18 -1.02
C PRO A 223 3.18 -6.20 0.12
N GLY A 224 2.25 -6.58 1.00
CA GLY A 224 1.90 -5.80 2.19
C GLY A 224 3.09 -5.62 3.14
N ILE A 225 3.82 -6.71 3.46
CA ILE A 225 5.01 -6.64 4.31
C ILE A 225 6.10 -5.78 3.66
N LYS A 226 6.43 -6.00 2.38
CA LYS A 226 7.44 -5.22 1.67
C LYS A 226 7.09 -3.73 1.56
N ALA A 227 5.82 -3.41 1.41
CA ALA A 227 5.36 -2.04 1.39
C ALA A 227 5.39 -1.39 2.79
N PHE A 228 5.16 -2.16 3.85
CA PHE A 228 5.41 -1.69 5.22
C PHE A 228 6.90 -1.38 5.41
N ASP A 229 7.79 -2.29 4.98
CA ASP A 229 9.22 -2.05 4.99
C ASP A 229 9.61 -0.80 4.19
N ALA A 230 8.99 -0.60 3.03
CA ALA A 230 9.17 0.59 2.21
C ALA A 230 8.75 1.88 2.94
N ALA A 231 7.63 1.84 3.67
CA ALA A 231 7.18 2.97 4.48
C ALA A 231 8.16 3.28 5.62
N VAL A 232 8.68 2.24 6.30
CA VAL A 232 9.69 2.38 7.37
C VAL A 232 11.03 2.85 6.81
N PHE A 233 11.49 2.24 5.73
CA PHE A 233 12.73 2.61 5.03
C PHE A 233 12.71 4.08 4.56
N GLY A 234 11.59 4.51 4.00
CA GLY A 234 11.39 5.89 3.55
C GLY A 234 11.24 6.90 4.70
N GLY A 235 10.79 6.44 5.85
CA GLY A 235 10.44 7.24 7.03
C GLY A 235 8.94 7.30 7.24
N ILE A 236 8.44 6.42 8.10
CA ILE A 236 7.01 6.25 8.35
C ILE A 236 6.37 7.56 8.84
N GLY A 237 5.23 7.94 8.25
CA GLY A 237 4.58 9.24 8.49
C GLY A 237 4.93 10.32 7.46
N SER A 238 5.94 10.11 6.62
CA SER A 238 6.31 11.01 5.52
C SER A 238 5.79 10.47 4.19
N ILE A 239 4.83 11.15 3.55
CA ILE A 239 4.29 10.75 2.24
C ILE A 239 5.39 10.68 1.17
N PRO A 240 6.25 11.70 0.99
CA PRO A 240 7.37 11.59 0.05
C PRO A 240 8.37 10.49 0.44
N GLY A 241 8.54 10.25 1.76
CA GLY A 241 9.40 9.18 2.27
C GLY A 241 8.91 7.80 1.84
N ALA A 242 7.65 7.50 2.09
CA ALA A 242 7.04 6.22 1.69
C ALA A 242 7.09 5.99 0.18
N PHE A 243 6.88 7.04 -0.62
CA PHE A 243 7.02 6.97 -2.07
C PHE A 243 8.44 6.59 -2.50
N VAL A 244 9.45 7.32 -2.01
CA VAL A 244 10.87 7.03 -2.33
C VAL A 244 11.27 5.66 -1.82
N GLY A 245 10.86 5.29 -0.61
CA GLY A 245 11.10 3.97 -0.03
C GLY A 245 10.53 2.84 -0.88
N GLY A 246 9.29 2.98 -1.36
CA GLY A 246 8.65 2.00 -2.24
C GLY A 246 9.40 1.79 -3.55
N ILE A 247 9.76 2.90 -4.21
CA ILE A 247 10.53 2.86 -5.45
C ILE A 247 11.90 2.19 -5.24
N LEU A 248 12.63 2.57 -4.19
CA LEU A 248 13.95 2.02 -3.91
C LEU A 248 13.89 0.52 -3.59
N ILE A 249 12.94 0.08 -2.76
CA ILE A 249 12.76 -1.34 -2.44
C ILE A 249 12.44 -2.16 -3.69
N GLY A 250 11.55 -1.67 -4.56
CA GLY A 250 11.26 -2.35 -5.82
C GLY A 250 12.46 -2.45 -6.76
N ILE A 251 13.27 -1.41 -6.86
CA ILE A 251 14.52 -1.43 -7.65
C ILE A 251 15.53 -2.40 -7.04
N ILE A 252 15.74 -2.37 -5.72
CA ILE A 252 16.65 -3.28 -5.02
C ILE A 252 16.21 -4.73 -5.23
N GLU A 253 14.93 -5.03 -5.10
CA GLU A 253 14.38 -6.36 -5.32
C GLU A 253 14.61 -6.84 -6.76
N ALA A 254 14.28 -6.01 -7.75
CA ALA A 254 14.47 -6.38 -9.16
C ALA A 254 15.95 -6.59 -9.52
N MET A 255 16.84 -5.76 -9.00
CA MET A 255 18.29 -5.94 -9.20
C MET A 255 18.81 -7.18 -8.48
N ALA A 256 18.34 -7.46 -7.26
CA ALA A 256 18.71 -8.68 -6.54
C ALA A 256 18.26 -9.95 -7.29
N GLN A 257 17.03 -9.94 -7.82
CA GLN A 257 16.52 -11.04 -8.64
C GLN A 257 17.32 -11.25 -9.92
N ALA A 258 17.75 -10.17 -10.57
CA ALA A 258 18.44 -10.21 -11.86
C ALA A 258 19.91 -10.62 -11.75
N TYR A 259 20.62 -10.15 -10.73
CA TYR A 259 22.08 -10.25 -10.66
C TYR A 259 22.60 -11.17 -9.55
N ILE A 260 21.77 -11.49 -8.55
CA ILE A 260 22.20 -12.31 -7.41
C ILE A 260 21.41 -13.62 -7.39
N SER A 261 20.15 -13.60 -6.95
CA SER A 261 19.28 -14.76 -6.90
C SER A 261 17.84 -14.35 -6.60
N THR A 262 16.89 -14.96 -7.30
CA THR A 262 15.46 -14.80 -7.04
C THR A 262 15.09 -15.26 -5.62
N SER A 263 15.70 -16.34 -5.13
CA SER A 263 15.45 -16.88 -3.80
C SER A 263 15.96 -15.98 -2.68
N LEU A 264 17.08 -15.26 -2.92
CA LEU A 264 17.69 -14.37 -1.95
C LEU A 264 17.16 -12.92 -2.00
N ALA A 265 16.38 -12.56 -3.02
CA ALA A 265 15.92 -11.21 -3.23
C ALA A 265 15.17 -10.66 -2.01
N ASN A 266 14.28 -11.44 -1.39
CA ASN A 266 13.58 -11.05 -0.18
C ASN A 266 14.55 -10.80 0.99
N SER A 267 15.52 -11.69 1.20
CA SER A 267 16.52 -11.55 2.27
C SER A 267 17.38 -10.30 2.07
N ILE A 268 17.69 -9.95 0.83
CA ILE A 268 18.44 -8.73 0.49
C ILE A 268 17.61 -7.48 0.82
N VAL A 269 16.32 -7.47 0.44
CA VAL A 269 15.42 -6.35 0.73
C VAL A 269 15.31 -6.11 2.24
N PHE A 270 15.04 -7.16 3.02
CA PHE A 270 14.96 -7.05 4.49
C PHE A 270 16.33 -6.70 5.11
N GLY A 271 17.43 -7.25 4.58
CA GLY A 271 18.79 -6.92 5.02
C GLY A 271 19.14 -5.45 4.81
N VAL A 272 18.79 -4.88 3.66
CA VAL A 272 18.98 -3.46 3.38
C VAL A 272 18.14 -2.59 4.32
N LEU A 273 16.90 -2.99 4.63
CA LEU A 273 16.07 -2.30 5.61
C LEU A 273 16.77 -2.24 6.98
N ILE A 274 17.26 -3.40 7.48
CA ILE A 274 17.96 -3.47 8.76
C ILE A 274 19.18 -2.53 8.78
N ILE A 275 20.00 -2.56 7.73
CA ILE A 275 21.19 -1.70 7.63
C ILE A 275 20.79 -0.23 7.67
N VAL A 276 19.77 0.16 6.92
CA VAL A 276 19.32 1.57 6.90
C VAL A 276 18.77 2.00 8.26
N LEU A 277 18.03 1.15 8.96
CA LEU A 277 17.51 1.46 10.29
C LEU A 277 18.61 1.55 11.36
N LEU A 278 19.68 0.77 11.23
CA LEU A 278 20.86 0.87 12.12
C LEU A 278 21.61 2.20 11.93
N VAL A 279 21.70 2.69 10.68
CA VAL A 279 22.38 3.94 10.35
C VAL A 279 21.48 5.15 10.56
N LYS A 280 20.20 5.04 10.19
CA LYS A 280 19.22 6.13 10.24
C LYS A 280 17.85 5.61 10.76
N PRO A 281 17.67 5.53 12.08
CA PRO A 281 16.46 4.95 12.69
C PRO A 281 15.14 5.61 12.27
N ALA A 282 15.18 6.88 11.89
CA ALA A 282 14.00 7.61 11.39
C ALA A 282 13.64 7.30 9.93
N GLY A 283 14.41 6.46 9.23
CA GLY A 283 14.30 6.25 7.78
C GLY A 283 14.93 7.38 6.96
N LEU A 284 14.88 7.25 5.62
CA LEU A 284 15.59 8.18 4.72
C LEU A 284 15.11 9.64 4.82
N LEU A 285 13.79 9.84 4.86
CA LEU A 285 13.13 11.17 4.89
C LEU A 285 12.26 11.36 6.15
N GLY A 286 12.41 10.50 7.15
CA GLY A 286 11.74 10.62 8.44
C GLY A 286 12.32 11.75 9.28
N LYS A 287 11.45 12.37 10.10
CA LYS A 287 11.89 13.35 11.10
C LYS A 287 12.12 12.63 12.43
N TYR A 288 13.27 12.82 13.02
CA TYR A 288 13.51 12.37 14.39
C TYR A 288 12.69 13.25 15.34
N VAL A 289 11.72 12.66 16.02
CA VAL A 289 10.95 13.32 17.07
C VAL A 289 11.50 12.79 18.38
N PRO A 290 12.25 13.60 19.17
CA PRO A 290 12.70 13.16 20.49
C PRO A 290 11.48 12.93 21.38
N GLU A 291 11.50 11.82 22.13
CA GLU A 291 10.50 11.59 23.17
C GLU A 291 10.57 12.73 24.18
N LYS A 292 9.44 13.42 24.38
CA LYS A 292 9.33 14.37 25.48
C LYS A 292 9.28 13.53 26.77
N VAL A 293 10.37 13.54 27.51
CA VAL A 293 10.46 13.00 28.87
C VAL A 293 9.58 13.81 29.80
#